data_a58657e491493733ecb6340e1146f230
#
_entry.id   a58657e491493733ecb6340e1146f230
#
_cell.length_a   1.000
_cell.length_b   1.000
_cell.length_c   1.000
_cell.angle_alpha   90.00
_cell.angle_beta   90.00
_cell.angle_gamma   90.00
#
_symmetry.space_group_name_H-M   'P 1'
#
loop_
_entity.id
_entity.type
_entity.pdbx_description
1 polymer ?
#
loop_
_entity_poly.entity_id
_entity_poly.type
_entity_poly.pdbx_seq_one_letter_code
_entity_poly.pdbx_strand_id
1 'polypeptide(L)'
;LIPEGQDRNLFYTYNDIRPQGNWEHNNNILQRHRSGEELARQFKISTEAFYASIAKTNQLLLEKRNNRIAPGLDDKILTSWNGLMLQGYIDAYRVTGSMEYLNRARKNADFIVREMIKDGYRLDRNYKNGKSTINGFLDDYAITIQAFLSMYQATFEPAWLEHAKGLTDHVLAHFDGDSSGFFFFTSNLDPPLVARRIDFSDNVIPSANSIMARDLLLLGELLYDTAYE
;
A
#
# COMPACT_ATOMS: atom_id res chain seq x y z
N LEU A 1 17.72 22.86 20.13
CA LEU A 1 17.40 23.11 18.73
C LEU A 1 16.62 24.40 18.53
N ILE A 2 15.62 24.66 19.37
CA ILE A 2 14.82 25.88 19.36
C ILE A 2 15.43 26.86 20.36
N PRO A 3 15.84 28.06 19.94
CA PRO A 3 16.38 29.06 20.85
C PRO A 3 15.39 29.40 21.98
N GLU A 4 15.93 29.83 23.13
CA GLU A 4 15.07 30.29 24.22
C GLU A 4 14.28 31.52 23.82
N GLY A 5 13.02 31.59 24.27
CA GLY A 5 12.13 32.68 23.94
C GLY A 5 10.66 32.26 23.79
N GLN A 6 9.86 33.20 23.36
CA GLN A 6 8.41 33.01 23.24
C GLN A 6 8.05 31.91 22.23
N ASP A 7 8.71 31.86 21.06
CA ASP A 7 8.47 30.84 20.03
C ASP A 7 8.67 29.42 20.58
N ARG A 8 9.72 29.19 21.41
CA ARG A 8 9.99 27.90 22.06
C ARG A 8 8.87 27.54 23.04
N ASN A 9 8.44 28.49 23.86
CA ASN A 9 7.38 28.25 24.85
C ASN A 9 6.04 27.94 24.17
N LEU A 10 5.69 28.67 23.12
CA LEU A 10 4.51 28.39 22.28
C LEU A 10 4.57 26.98 21.71
N PHE A 11 5.70 26.64 21.09
CA PHE A 11 5.89 25.34 20.46
C PHE A 11 5.81 24.16 21.46
N TYR A 12 6.45 24.32 22.64
CA TYR A 12 6.45 23.31 23.69
C TYR A 12 5.03 23.11 24.26
N THR A 13 4.33 24.20 24.54
CA THR A 13 2.96 24.14 25.06
C THR A 13 2.00 23.54 24.03
N TYR A 14 2.15 23.89 22.76
CA TYR A 14 1.27 23.41 21.69
C TYR A 14 1.47 21.92 21.38
N ASN A 15 2.69 21.43 21.50
CA ASN A 15 3.03 20.04 21.18
C ASN A 15 3.28 19.17 22.44
N ASP A 16 2.89 19.63 23.61
CA ASP A 16 3.03 18.92 24.90
C ASP A 16 4.45 18.42 25.19
N ILE A 17 5.45 19.25 24.91
CA ILE A 17 6.86 18.90 25.19
C ILE A 17 7.17 19.20 26.65
N ARG A 18 7.65 18.19 27.37
CA ARG A 18 7.91 18.24 28.81
C ARG A 18 9.38 17.91 29.10
N PRO A 19 10.03 18.52 30.14
CA PRO A 19 11.41 18.21 30.50
C PRO A 19 11.64 16.74 30.86
N GLN A 20 10.65 16.10 31.51
CA GLN A 20 10.68 14.67 31.89
C GLN A 20 10.21 13.73 30.78
N GLY A 21 9.87 14.26 29.62
CA GLY A 21 9.23 13.50 28.55
C GLY A 21 7.72 13.32 28.75
N ASN A 22 7.01 12.96 27.69
CA ASN A 22 5.62 12.56 27.68
C ASN A 22 5.42 11.15 27.09
N TRP A 23 6.50 10.41 26.86
CA TRP A 23 6.54 9.06 26.29
C TRP A 23 7.62 8.20 26.97
N GLU A 24 7.74 6.95 26.55
CA GLU A 24 8.71 5.97 27.06
C GLU A 24 10.15 6.49 27.04
N HIS A 25 10.94 6.08 28.01
CA HIS A 25 12.36 6.45 28.16
C HIS A 25 12.63 7.96 28.21
N ASN A 26 11.75 8.74 28.81
CA ASN A 26 11.83 10.19 28.90
C ASN A 26 11.84 10.91 27.53
N ASN A 27 11.36 10.25 26.48
CA ASN A 27 11.19 10.86 25.18
C ASN A 27 9.94 11.73 25.13
N ASN A 28 9.90 12.65 24.16
CA ASN A 28 8.70 13.41 23.84
C ASN A 28 8.19 12.99 22.45
N ILE A 29 6.91 12.70 22.36
CA ILE A 29 6.18 12.67 21.09
C ILE A 29 5.32 13.92 21.00
N LEU A 30 5.18 14.47 19.78
CA LEU A 30 4.41 15.68 19.57
C LEU A 30 2.91 15.37 19.66
N GLN A 31 2.24 15.88 20.69
CA GLN A 31 0.81 15.70 20.92
C GLN A 31 0.13 17.06 20.98
N ARG A 32 -1.08 17.16 20.45
CA ARG A 32 -1.88 18.38 20.46
C ARG A 32 -3.18 18.13 21.22
N HIS A 33 -3.27 18.69 22.41
CA HIS A 33 -4.44 18.56 23.29
C HIS A 33 -5.31 19.82 23.29
N ARG A 34 -4.81 20.94 22.77
CA ARG A 34 -5.50 22.22 22.72
C ARG A 34 -5.38 22.87 21.36
N SER A 35 -6.38 23.68 21.00
CA SER A 35 -6.35 24.42 19.74
C SER A 35 -5.35 25.58 19.76
N GLY A 36 -4.92 26.00 18.57
CA GLY A 36 -4.06 27.17 18.45
C GLY A 36 -4.74 28.46 18.90
N GLU A 37 -6.06 28.55 18.71
CA GLU A 37 -6.91 29.69 19.14
C GLU A 37 -6.96 29.83 20.67
N GLU A 38 -7.10 28.72 21.39
CA GLU A 38 -7.05 28.71 22.85
C GLU A 38 -5.70 29.17 23.37
N LEU A 39 -4.62 28.67 22.78
CA LEU A 39 -3.26 29.02 23.15
C LEU A 39 -2.92 30.47 22.77
N ALA A 40 -3.35 30.96 21.63
CA ALA A 40 -3.20 32.36 21.22
C ALA A 40 -3.81 33.29 22.27
N ARG A 41 -5.03 32.98 22.75
CA ARG A 41 -5.67 33.74 23.84
C ARG A 41 -4.88 33.68 25.15
N GLN A 42 -4.40 32.48 25.52
CA GLN A 42 -3.60 32.32 26.73
C GLN A 42 -2.29 33.14 26.68
N PHE A 43 -1.62 33.14 25.53
CA PHE A 43 -0.38 33.87 25.33
C PHE A 43 -0.59 35.35 24.95
N LYS A 44 -1.84 35.81 24.88
CA LYS A 44 -2.25 37.19 24.55
C LYS A 44 -1.68 37.67 23.20
N ILE A 45 -1.74 36.84 22.20
CA ILE A 45 -1.34 37.14 20.81
C ILE A 45 -2.49 36.80 19.85
N SER A 46 -2.40 37.29 18.60
CA SER A 46 -3.40 36.90 17.60
C SER A 46 -3.21 35.46 17.15
N THR A 47 -4.26 34.86 16.63
CA THR A 47 -4.22 33.48 16.08
C THR A 47 -3.24 33.37 14.92
N GLU A 48 -3.18 34.41 14.08
CA GLU A 48 -2.25 34.49 12.96
C GLU A 48 -0.79 34.54 13.45
N ALA A 49 -0.48 35.36 14.47
CA ALA A 49 0.85 35.43 15.06
C ALA A 49 1.24 34.11 15.72
N PHE A 50 0.30 33.40 16.34
CA PHE A 50 0.52 32.07 16.90
C PHE A 50 0.96 31.08 15.82
N TYR A 51 0.16 30.94 14.75
CA TYR A 51 0.48 29.98 13.69
C TYR A 51 1.72 30.37 12.87
N ALA A 52 2.00 31.66 12.73
CA ALA A 52 3.27 32.13 12.14
C ALA A 52 4.48 31.71 12.98
N SER A 53 4.42 31.82 14.31
CA SER A 53 5.46 31.33 15.23
C SER A 53 5.66 29.82 15.13
N ILE A 54 4.58 29.06 15.09
CA ILE A 54 4.63 27.59 14.93
C ILE A 54 5.23 27.21 13.57
N ALA A 55 4.84 27.88 12.49
CA ALA A 55 5.39 27.62 11.15
C ALA A 55 6.89 27.91 11.08
N LYS A 56 7.33 29.05 11.64
CA LYS A 56 8.75 29.42 11.74
C LYS A 56 9.56 28.39 12.53
N THR A 57 9.02 27.91 13.65
CA THR A 57 9.68 26.89 14.47
C THR A 57 9.75 25.55 13.74
N ASN A 58 8.68 25.15 13.06
CA ASN A 58 8.67 23.95 12.23
C ASN A 58 9.73 24.02 11.12
N GLN A 59 9.88 25.17 10.44
CA GLN A 59 10.90 25.37 9.42
C GLN A 59 12.31 25.21 9.98
N LEU A 60 12.60 25.82 11.13
CA LEU A 60 13.89 25.68 11.82
C LEU A 60 14.19 24.20 12.15
N LEU A 61 13.19 23.48 12.68
CA LEU A 61 13.36 22.07 13.02
C LEU A 61 13.53 21.19 11.77
N LEU A 62 12.84 21.51 10.69
CA LEU A 62 12.98 20.82 9.41
C LEU A 62 14.38 20.98 8.82
N GLU A 63 14.95 22.19 8.87
CA GLU A 63 16.31 22.46 8.44
C GLU A 63 17.33 21.67 9.28
N LYS A 64 17.15 21.64 10.60
CA LYS A 64 18.01 20.83 11.49
C LYS A 64 17.86 19.33 11.23
N ARG A 65 16.64 18.84 10.93
CA ARG A 65 16.40 17.44 10.60
C ARG A 65 17.08 17.06 9.28
N ASN A 66 16.98 17.92 8.27
CA ASN A 66 17.55 17.64 6.95
C ASN A 66 19.10 17.54 6.95
N ASN A 67 19.75 18.10 7.99
CA ASN A 67 21.19 17.96 8.20
C ASN A 67 21.59 16.68 8.95
N ARG A 68 20.63 15.83 9.34
CA ARG A 68 20.93 14.54 9.97
C ARG A 68 21.10 13.47 8.89
N ILE A 69 21.84 12.43 9.22
CA ILE A 69 21.88 11.22 8.40
C ILE A 69 20.49 10.65 8.36
N ALA A 70 19.89 10.62 7.17
CA ALA A 70 18.56 10.03 6.97
C ALA A 70 18.63 8.50 7.11
N PRO A 71 17.57 7.85 7.59
CA PRO A 71 17.43 6.40 7.47
C PRO A 71 17.53 5.98 5.99
N GLY A 72 18.01 4.76 5.75
CA GLY A 72 18.01 4.19 4.40
C GLY A 72 16.59 4.14 3.83
N LEU A 73 16.45 4.54 2.57
CA LEU A 73 15.19 4.39 1.86
C LEU A 73 15.07 2.95 1.33
N ASP A 74 14.02 2.25 1.72
CA ASP A 74 13.61 1.02 1.04
C ASP A 74 12.70 1.40 -0.14
N ASP A 75 13.29 1.43 -1.33
CA ASP A 75 12.67 1.87 -2.57
C ASP A 75 12.17 0.70 -3.44
N LYS A 76 11.97 -0.47 -2.84
CA LYS A 76 11.35 -1.60 -3.54
C LYS A 76 9.90 -1.30 -3.88
N ILE A 77 9.50 -1.68 -5.09
CA ILE A 77 8.11 -1.68 -5.53
C ILE A 77 7.58 -3.11 -5.40
N LEU A 78 6.58 -3.33 -4.54
CA LEU A 78 5.98 -4.64 -4.31
C LEU A 78 4.73 -4.81 -5.16
N THR A 79 4.58 -5.98 -5.79
CA THR A 79 3.47 -6.29 -6.70
C THR A 79 2.13 -6.24 -6.00
N SER A 80 1.97 -6.94 -4.88
CA SER A 80 0.72 -6.94 -4.11
C SER A 80 0.29 -5.54 -3.67
N TRP A 81 1.22 -4.70 -3.20
CA TRP A 81 0.88 -3.33 -2.80
C TRP A 81 0.49 -2.43 -3.96
N ASN A 82 1.08 -2.66 -5.14
CA ASN A 82 0.66 -1.96 -6.36
C ASN A 82 -0.69 -2.45 -6.85
N GLY A 83 -1.00 -3.74 -6.71
CA GLY A 83 -2.34 -4.28 -6.96
C GLY A 83 -3.40 -3.65 -6.05
N LEU A 84 -3.13 -3.52 -4.74
CA LEU A 84 -4.03 -2.82 -3.81
C LEU A 84 -4.22 -1.35 -4.20
N MET A 85 -3.15 -0.65 -4.58
CA MET A 85 -3.24 0.75 -5.01
C MET A 85 -4.01 0.88 -6.33
N LEU A 86 -3.82 -0.07 -7.26
CA LEU A 86 -4.57 -0.14 -8.51
C LEU A 86 -6.06 -0.25 -8.22
N GLN A 87 -6.46 -1.17 -7.33
CA GLN A 87 -7.85 -1.31 -6.89
C GLN A 87 -8.39 0.00 -6.31
N GLY A 88 -7.61 0.66 -5.43
CA GLY A 88 -8.00 1.94 -4.83
C GLY A 88 -8.22 3.06 -5.86
N TYR A 89 -7.39 3.14 -6.91
CA TYR A 89 -7.60 4.11 -8.00
C TYR A 89 -8.86 3.80 -8.82
N ILE A 90 -9.16 2.51 -9.06
CA ILE A 90 -10.37 2.11 -9.77
C ILE A 90 -11.61 2.47 -8.94
N ASP A 91 -11.59 2.20 -7.65
CA ASP A 91 -12.71 2.53 -6.77
C ASP A 91 -12.91 4.05 -6.66
N ALA A 92 -11.83 4.82 -6.57
CA ALA A 92 -11.89 6.27 -6.63
C ALA A 92 -12.49 6.78 -7.95
N TYR A 93 -12.11 6.18 -9.08
CA TYR A 93 -12.73 6.49 -10.38
C TYR A 93 -14.22 6.17 -10.40
N ARG A 94 -14.62 4.99 -9.93
CA ARG A 94 -16.04 4.58 -9.90
C ARG A 94 -16.91 5.53 -9.06
N VAL A 95 -16.37 6.03 -7.94
CA VAL A 95 -17.10 6.94 -7.05
C VAL A 95 -17.14 8.37 -7.56
N THR A 96 -16.04 8.86 -8.14
CA THR A 96 -15.89 10.28 -8.49
C THR A 96 -16.12 10.58 -9.96
N GLY A 97 -16.03 9.58 -10.85
CA GLY A 97 -16.01 9.77 -12.31
C GLY A 97 -14.75 10.47 -12.84
N SER A 98 -13.75 10.72 -11.98
CA SER A 98 -12.55 11.47 -12.39
C SER A 98 -11.61 10.61 -13.21
N MET A 99 -11.38 11.04 -14.46
CA MET A 99 -10.44 10.41 -15.38
C MET A 99 -8.98 10.46 -14.88
N GLU A 100 -8.65 11.33 -13.93
CA GLU A 100 -7.33 11.35 -13.33
C GLU A 100 -7.03 10.03 -12.63
N TYR A 101 -7.98 9.51 -11.83
CA TYR A 101 -7.83 8.23 -11.14
C TYR A 101 -7.74 7.06 -12.12
N LEU A 102 -8.57 7.03 -13.16
CA LEU A 102 -8.48 5.99 -14.19
C LEU A 102 -7.15 6.00 -14.92
N ASN A 103 -6.62 7.18 -15.25
CA ASN A 103 -5.32 7.30 -15.90
C ASN A 103 -4.16 6.86 -14.99
N ARG A 104 -4.27 7.07 -13.68
CA ARG A 104 -3.31 6.53 -12.69
C ARG A 104 -3.41 5.02 -12.59
N ALA A 105 -4.63 4.48 -12.57
CA ALA A 105 -4.88 3.05 -12.59
C ALA A 105 -4.24 2.39 -13.82
N ARG A 106 -4.47 2.93 -15.02
CA ARG A 106 -3.88 2.40 -16.27
C ARG A 106 -2.35 2.39 -16.21
N LYS A 107 -1.72 3.49 -15.81
CA LYS A 107 -0.26 3.55 -15.69
C LYS A 107 0.30 2.51 -14.72
N ASN A 108 -0.39 2.27 -13.61
CA ASN A 108 0.01 1.24 -12.65
C ASN A 108 -0.20 -0.17 -13.22
N ALA A 109 -1.33 -0.43 -13.86
CA ALA A 109 -1.61 -1.72 -14.50
C ALA A 109 -0.61 -2.03 -15.62
N ASP A 110 -0.32 -1.07 -16.50
CA ASP A 110 0.68 -1.19 -17.57
C ASP A 110 2.08 -1.46 -17.00
N PHE A 111 2.43 -0.85 -15.87
CA PHE A 111 3.70 -1.14 -15.19
C PHE A 111 3.75 -2.58 -14.69
N ILE A 112 2.70 -3.10 -14.06
CA ILE A 112 2.64 -4.48 -13.59
C ILE A 112 2.79 -5.43 -14.78
N VAL A 113 2.06 -5.21 -15.87
CA VAL A 113 2.12 -6.04 -17.07
C VAL A 113 3.53 -6.05 -17.67
N ARG A 114 4.13 -4.89 -17.84
CA ARG A 114 5.43 -4.75 -18.52
C ARG A 114 6.60 -5.23 -17.68
N GLU A 115 6.60 -4.92 -16.37
CA GLU A 115 7.77 -5.13 -15.52
C GLU A 115 7.67 -6.35 -14.62
N MET A 116 6.45 -6.74 -14.20
CA MET A 116 6.26 -7.77 -13.18
C MET A 116 5.81 -9.11 -13.77
N ILE A 117 4.99 -9.11 -14.84
CA ILE A 117 4.57 -10.34 -15.50
C ILE A 117 5.68 -10.82 -16.45
N LYS A 118 5.98 -12.11 -16.40
CA LYS A 118 6.96 -12.80 -17.23
C LYS A 118 6.28 -13.84 -18.11
N ASP A 119 7.07 -14.53 -18.95
CA ASP A 119 6.59 -15.59 -19.82
C ASP A 119 5.78 -16.64 -19.02
N GLY A 120 4.67 -17.09 -19.61
CA GLY A 120 3.76 -18.04 -18.95
C GLY A 120 3.00 -17.45 -17.77
N TYR A 121 2.83 -16.14 -17.72
CA TYR A 121 2.15 -15.43 -16.64
C TYR A 121 2.77 -15.62 -15.25
N ARG A 122 4.05 -15.98 -15.20
CA ARG A 122 4.79 -15.92 -13.94
C ARG A 122 4.88 -14.47 -13.46
N LEU A 123 4.56 -14.20 -12.21
CA LEU A 123 4.56 -12.86 -11.61
C LEU A 123 5.77 -12.72 -10.68
N ASP A 124 6.55 -11.67 -10.86
CA ASP A 124 7.62 -11.33 -9.93
C ASP A 124 7.07 -10.48 -8.77
N ARG A 125 7.63 -10.69 -7.55
CA ARG A 125 7.17 -10.05 -6.33
C ARG A 125 7.59 -8.60 -6.19
N ASN A 126 8.84 -8.27 -6.55
CA ASN A 126 9.41 -6.95 -6.31
C ASN A 126 10.17 -6.41 -7.52
N TYR A 127 10.19 -5.08 -7.62
CA TYR A 127 10.96 -4.36 -8.62
C TYR A 127 11.84 -3.33 -7.94
N LYS A 128 13.12 -3.29 -8.35
CA LYS A 128 14.11 -2.32 -7.89
C LYS A 128 15.23 -2.18 -8.91
N ASN A 129 15.75 -0.96 -9.09
CA ASN A 129 16.90 -0.67 -9.98
C ASN A 129 16.68 -1.19 -11.43
N GLY A 130 15.48 -1.01 -11.97
CA GLY A 130 15.17 -1.42 -13.35
C GLY A 130 14.96 -2.92 -13.54
N LYS A 131 14.82 -3.71 -12.48
CA LYS A 131 14.68 -5.16 -12.56
C LYS A 131 13.65 -5.69 -11.57
N SER A 132 12.76 -6.56 -12.04
CA SER A 132 11.91 -7.36 -11.17
C SER A 132 12.62 -8.66 -10.77
N THR A 133 12.36 -9.11 -9.56
CA THR A 133 12.99 -10.30 -8.98
C THR A 133 12.08 -10.97 -7.97
N ILE A 134 12.44 -12.19 -7.57
CA ILE A 134 11.70 -13.04 -6.63
C ILE A 134 10.35 -13.46 -7.24
N ASN A 135 10.13 -14.75 -7.34
CA ASN A 135 8.85 -15.31 -7.77
C ASN A 135 7.73 -14.83 -6.82
N GLY A 136 6.60 -14.42 -7.39
CA GLY A 136 5.46 -13.94 -6.64
C GLY A 136 4.88 -15.02 -5.73
N PHE A 137 4.38 -14.62 -4.57
CA PHE A 137 3.61 -15.47 -3.69
C PHE A 137 2.12 -15.38 -4.05
N LEU A 138 1.30 -16.24 -3.50
CA LEU A 138 -0.13 -16.27 -3.79
C LEU A 138 -0.83 -14.91 -3.58
N ASP A 139 -0.41 -14.13 -2.59
CA ASP A 139 -0.94 -12.78 -2.33
C ASP A 139 -0.65 -11.80 -3.48
N ASP A 140 0.52 -11.91 -4.12
CA ASP A 140 0.86 -11.08 -5.28
C ASP A 140 -0.06 -11.40 -6.46
N TYR A 141 -0.32 -12.68 -6.72
CA TYR A 141 -1.23 -13.11 -7.79
C TYR A 141 -2.68 -12.72 -7.49
N ALA A 142 -3.22 -13.12 -6.35
CA ALA A 142 -4.61 -12.90 -5.99
C ALA A 142 -5.00 -11.41 -6.07
N ILE A 143 -4.21 -10.54 -5.43
CA ILE A 143 -4.47 -9.10 -5.45
C ILE A 143 -4.35 -8.51 -6.87
N THR A 144 -3.41 -9.00 -7.69
CA THR A 144 -3.26 -8.52 -9.07
C THR A 144 -4.41 -8.99 -9.96
N ILE A 145 -4.85 -10.24 -9.83
CA ILE A 145 -6.03 -10.79 -10.54
C ILE A 145 -7.26 -9.94 -10.19
N GLN A 146 -7.54 -9.74 -8.91
CA GLN A 146 -8.64 -8.91 -8.44
C GLN A 146 -8.61 -7.50 -9.06
N ALA A 147 -7.45 -6.87 -9.07
CA ALA A 147 -7.28 -5.53 -9.62
C ALA A 147 -7.51 -5.49 -11.14
N PHE A 148 -7.05 -6.50 -11.89
CA PHE A 148 -7.29 -6.60 -13.33
C PHE A 148 -8.76 -6.89 -13.66
N LEU A 149 -9.44 -7.75 -12.90
CA LEU A 149 -10.89 -7.95 -13.02
C LEU A 149 -11.65 -6.63 -12.79
N SER A 150 -11.23 -5.87 -11.80
CA SER A 150 -11.80 -4.54 -11.53
C SER A 150 -11.51 -3.52 -12.64
N MET A 151 -10.31 -3.56 -13.25
CA MET A 151 -9.98 -2.76 -14.43
C MET A 151 -10.89 -3.11 -15.62
N TYR A 152 -11.06 -4.41 -15.90
CA TYR A 152 -11.99 -4.85 -16.94
C TYR A 152 -13.40 -4.33 -16.69
N GLN A 153 -13.93 -4.50 -15.49
CA GLN A 153 -15.28 -4.03 -15.15
C GLN A 153 -15.44 -2.50 -15.23
N ALA A 154 -14.35 -1.74 -15.07
CA ALA A 154 -14.38 -0.28 -15.16
C ALA A 154 -14.19 0.25 -16.58
N THR A 155 -13.52 -0.50 -17.46
CA THR A 155 -13.11 -0.02 -18.78
C THR A 155 -13.70 -0.83 -19.94
N PHE A 156 -14.14 -2.06 -19.69
CA PHE A 156 -14.53 -3.07 -20.67
C PHE A 156 -13.45 -3.38 -21.71
N GLU A 157 -12.18 -3.15 -21.38
CA GLU A 157 -11.04 -3.49 -22.22
C GLU A 157 -10.67 -4.97 -22.03
N PRO A 158 -10.82 -5.84 -23.06
CA PRO A 158 -10.64 -7.29 -22.92
C PRO A 158 -9.25 -7.71 -22.44
N ALA A 159 -8.22 -6.92 -22.74
CA ALA A 159 -6.84 -7.22 -22.33
C ALA A 159 -6.70 -7.43 -20.83
N TRP A 160 -7.44 -6.69 -20.00
CA TRP A 160 -7.40 -6.85 -18.53
C TRP A 160 -7.99 -8.18 -18.08
N LEU A 161 -9.06 -8.63 -18.75
CA LEU A 161 -9.64 -9.95 -18.49
C LEU A 161 -8.71 -11.09 -18.92
N GLU A 162 -8.02 -10.93 -20.06
CA GLU A 162 -7.01 -11.88 -20.56
C GLU A 162 -5.83 -12.00 -19.59
N HIS A 163 -5.33 -10.87 -19.06
CA HIS A 163 -4.29 -10.89 -18.04
C HIS A 163 -4.74 -11.54 -16.74
N ALA A 164 -5.96 -11.23 -16.27
CA ALA A 164 -6.53 -11.88 -15.10
C ALA A 164 -6.63 -13.40 -15.29
N LYS A 165 -7.15 -13.84 -16.45
CA LYS A 165 -7.24 -15.25 -16.81
C LYS A 165 -5.87 -15.93 -16.80
N GLY A 166 -4.88 -15.36 -17.50
CA GLY A 166 -3.56 -15.94 -17.60
C GLY A 166 -2.85 -16.09 -16.24
N LEU A 167 -3.00 -15.10 -15.36
CA LEU A 167 -2.49 -15.20 -13.98
C LEU A 167 -3.25 -16.26 -13.16
N THR A 168 -4.57 -16.37 -13.34
CA THR A 168 -5.39 -17.39 -12.66
C THR A 168 -5.00 -18.79 -13.13
N ASP A 169 -4.85 -19.02 -14.44
CA ASP A 169 -4.40 -20.31 -14.98
C ASP A 169 -3.01 -20.70 -14.44
N HIS A 170 -2.12 -19.71 -14.28
CA HIS A 170 -0.80 -19.95 -13.65
C HIS A 170 -0.94 -20.37 -12.19
N VAL A 171 -1.84 -19.74 -11.43
CA VAL A 171 -2.10 -20.12 -10.02
C VAL A 171 -2.64 -21.54 -9.96
N LEU A 172 -3.64 -21.87 -10.74
CA LEU A 172 -4.22 -23.22 -10.80
C LEU A 172 -3.17 -24.28 -11.13
N ALA A 173 -2.23 -23.99 -12.03
CA ALA A 173 -1.18 -24.94 -12.43
C ALA A 173 -0.05 -25.09 -11.40
N HIS A 174 0.24 -24.06 -10.59
CA HIS A 174 1.48 -24.01 -9.82
C HIS A 174 1.32 -23.79 -8.31
N PHE A 175 0.12 -23.41 -7.84
CA PHE A 175 -0.14 -23.17 -6.43
C PHE A 175 -1.14 -24.19 -5.85
N ASP A 176 -1.71 -25.04 -6.68
CA ASP A 176 -2.63 -26.10 -6.23
C ASP A 176 -2.00 -26.91 -5.09
N GLY A 177 -2.76 -27.08 -4.04
CA GLY A 177 -2.26 -27.59 -2.78
C GLY A 177 -2.36 -29.09 -2.65
N ASP A 178 -3.56 -29.52 -2.60
CA ASP A 178 -3.96 -30.89 -2.32
C ASP A 178 -5.47 -31.03 -2.55
N SER A 179 -6.05 -32.12 -2.10
CA SER A 179 -7.50 -32.35 -2.16
C SER A 179 -8.34 -31.41 -1.26
N SER A 180 -7.73 -30.44 -0.57
CA SER A 180 -8.44 -29.51 0.32
C SER A 180 -9.18 -28.40 -0.39
N GLY A 181 -8.84 -28.12 -1.66
CA GLY A 181 -9.36 -27.00 -2.44
C GLY A 181 -8.72 -25.65 -2.09
N PHE A 182 -7.66 -25.64 -1.27
CA PHE A 182 -6.90 -24.44 -0.95
C PHE A 182 -5.59 -24.39 -1.74
N PHE A 183 -5.13 -23.17 -2.01
CA PHE A 183 -3.83 -22.92 -2.64
C PHE A 183 -2.74 -22.79 -1.60
N PHE A 184 -1.56 -23.32 -1.92
CA PHE A 184 -0.34 -23.02 -1.18
C PHE A 184 0.10 -21.57 -1.36
N PHE A 185 0.80 -21.03 -0.38
CA PHE A 185 1.31 -19.65 -0.44
C PHE A 185 2.46 -19.48 -1.46
N THR A 186 3.22 -20.55 -1.74
CA THR A 186 4.35 -20.56 -2.66
C THR A 186 4.10 -21.48 -3.85
N SER A 187 4.65 -21.13 -5.01
CA SER A 187 4.59 -21.93 -6.25
C SER A 187 5.39 -23.23 -6.13
N ASN A 188 4.98 -24.25 -6.87
CA ASN A 188 5.76 -25.49 -7.03
C ASN A 188 7.00 -25.31 -7.94
N LEU A 189 7.11 -24.14 -8.60
CA LEU A 189 8.29 -23.76 -9.39
C LEU A 189 9.41 -23.18 -8.50
N ASP A 190 9.12 -22.86 -7.24
CA ASP A 190 10.10 -22.38 -6.27
C ASP A 190 10.96 -23.54 -5.74
N PRO A 191 12.17 -23.26 -5.23
CA PRO A 191 12.92 -24.26 -4.51
C PRO A 191 12.09 -24.92 -3.42
N PRO A 192 12.21 -26.24 -3.24
CA PRO A 192 11.39 -26.97 -2.28
C PRO A 192 11.63 -26.45 -0.84
N LEU A 193 10.54 -26.16 -0.14
CA LEU A 193 10.55 -25.80 1.27
C LEU A 193 10.34 -27.05 2.13
N VAL A 194 10.79 -27.00 3.40
CA VAL A 194 10.54 -28.09 4.37
C VAL A 194 9.03 -28.32 4.53
N ALA A 195 8.22 -27.26 4.51
CA ALA A 195 6.77 -27.31 4.45
C ALA A 195 6.24 -26.11 3.65
N ARG A 196 5.31 -26.36 2.73
CA ARG A 196 4.53 -25.32 2.08
C ARG A 196 3.34 -24.98 2.96
N ARG A 197 3.12 -23.71 3.25
CA ARG A 197 1.98 -23.28 4.07
C ARG A 197 0.78 -22.93 3.21
N ILE A 198 -0.39 -23.10 3.75
CA ILE A 198 -1.65 -22.54 3.27
C ILE A 198 -2.01 -21.38 4.19
N ASP A 199 -2.33 -20.22 3.60
CA ASP A 199 -2.74 -19.03 4.33
C ASP A 199 -4.24 -18.76 4.05
N PHE A 200 -5.07 -18.99 5.07
CA PHE A 200 -6.52 -18.86 4.98
C PHE A 200 -7.11 -17.92 6.03
N SER A 201 -6.26 -17.31 6.86
CA SER A 201 -6.74 -16.39 7.91
C SER A 201 -6.64 -14.95 7.45
N ASP A 202 -7.76 -14.24 7.43
CA ASP A 202 -7.79 -12.81 7.20
C ASP A 202 -7.08 -12.07 8.35
N ASN A 203 -6.38 -11.00 8.00
CA ASN A 203 -5.68 -10.15 8.96
C ASN A 203 -5.90 -8.67 8.58
N VAL A 204 -4.82 -7.88 8.36
CA VAL A 204 -4.89 -6.48 7.89
C VAL A 204 -5.54 -6.40 6.50
N ILE A 205 -5.29 -7.41 5.70
CA ILE A 205 -5.93 -7.63 4.40
C ILE A 205 -6.55 -9.04 4.38
N PRO A 206 -7.53 -9.31 3.50
CA PRO A 206 -8.04 -10.66 3.33
C PRO A 206 -6.92 -11.63 2.94
N SER A 207 -7.04 -12.88 3.34
CA SER A 207 -6.10 -13.93 2.96
C SER A 207 -6.10 -14.12 1.43
N ALA A 208 -4.96 -14.56 0.90
CA ALA A 208 -4.85 -14.81 -0.53
C ALA A 208 -5.87 -15.86 -1.02
N ASN A 209 -6.15 -16.88 -0.21
CA ASN A 209 -7.17 -17.89 -0.53
C ASN A 209 -8.60 -17.30 -0.56
N SER A 210 -8.93 -16.39 0.37
CA SER A 210 -10.23 -15.69 0.35
C SER A 210 -10.40 -14.83 -0.91
N ILE A 211 -9.32 -14.13 -1.31
CA ILE A 211 -9.33 -13.33 -2.54
C ILE A 211 -9.48 -14.23 -3.77
N MET A 212 -8.69 -15.32 -3.86
CA MET A 212 -8.74 -16.26 -4.98
C MET A 212 -10.11 -16.90 -5.16
N ALA A 213 -10.77 -17.30 -4.06
CA ALA A 213 -12.13 -17.87 -4.13
C ALA A 213 -13.12 -16.91 -4.78
N ARG A 214 -13.05 -15.62 -4.43
CA ARG A 214 -13.89 -14.58 -5.03
C ARG A 214 -13.50 -14.33 -6.50
N ASP A 215 -12.22 -14.28 -6.80
CA ASP A 215 -11.71 -14.00 -8.14
C ASP A 215 -12.05 -15.13 -9.11
N LEU A 216 -11.94 -16.38 -8.67
CA LEU A 216 -12.35 -17.55 -9.44
C LEU A 216 -13.83 -17.49 -9.79
N LEU A 217 -14.71 -17.28 -8.81
CA LEU A 217 -16.15 -17.15 -9.06
C LEU A 217 -16.44 -16.03 -10.07
N LEU A 218 -15.84 -14.84 -9.87
CA LEU A 218 -16.06 -13.71 -10.78
C LEU A 218 -15.52 -13.99 -12.19
N LEU A 219 -14.37 -14.63 -12.29
CA LEU A 219 -13.77 -14.98 -13.58
C LEU A 219 -14.62 -16.01 -14.31
N GLY A 220 -15.12 -17.05 -13.62
CA GLY A 220 -16.04 -18.05 -14.15
C GLY A 220 -17.31 -17.41 -14.71
N GLU A 221 -17.93 -16.50 -13.96
CA GLU A 221 -19.12 -15.75 -14.42
C GLU A 221 -18.81 -14.89 -15.66
N LEU A 222 -17.70 -14.19 -15.69
CA LEU A 222 -17.35 -13.30 -16.81
C LEU A 222 -16.99 -14.07 -18.09
N LEU A 223 -16.41 -15.24 -17.96
CA LEU A 223 -16.01 -16.10 -19.10
C LEU A 223 -17.07 -17.13 -19.48
N TYR A 224 -18.14 -17.29 -18.68
CA TYR A 224 -19.10 -18.40 -18.81
C TYR A 224 -18.41 -19.77 -18.78
N ASP A 225 -17.41 -19.93 -17.90
CA ASP A 225 -16.58 -21.12 -17.80
C ASP A 225 -16.59 -21.67 -16.36
N THR A 226 -17.28 -22.81 -16.19
CA THR A 226 -17.43 -23.48 -14.89
C THR A 226 -16.14 -24.14 -14.39
N ALA A 227 -15.07 -24.17 -15.21
CA ALA A 227 -13.76 -24.67 -14.74
C ALA A 227 -13.14 -23.79 -13.64
N TYR A 228 -13.66 -22.57 -13.44
CA TYR A 228 -13.24 -21.65 -12.37
C TYR A 228 -14.17 -21.66 -11.15
N GLU A 229 -15.29 -22.38 -11.19
CA GLU A 229 -16.22 -22.55 -10.08
C GLU A 229 -15.79 -23.74 -9.18
#